data_f8971dcdac1e1f86671fcf6101b30664
#
_entry.id   f8971dcdac1e1f86671fcf6101b30664
#
_cell.length_a   1.000
_cell.length_b   1.000
_cell.length_c   1.000
_cell.angle_alpha   90.00
_cell.angle_beta   90.00
_cell.angle_gamma   90.00
#
_symmetry.space_group_name_H-M   'P 1'
#
loop_
_entity.id
_entity.type
_entity.pdbx_description
1 polymer ?
#
loop_
_entity_poly.entity_id
_entity_poly.type
_entity_poly.pdbx_seq_one_letter_code
_entity_poly.pdbx_strand_id
1 'polypeptide(L)'
;SCLVGSEMCIRDRHYVYNTPYDRIVWDVGHQAYGHKILTGRREAFSTNRKLGGIRPFPSPEESEYDTFTCGHASNSISAALGMAVAAAQNGDSNRHVIAVIGDGSMSGGLAFEGLNNSSTTSNNLLIILNDNDMAIDRSVGGMKQYLFNMTTSNRYNQLRFKLSRMLFKLGILNEERRK
;
A
#
# COMPACT_ATOMS: atom_id res chain seq x y z
N SER A 1 -3.98 9.71 -17.17
CA SER A 1 -2.61 9.97 -16.67
C SER A 1 -2.39 9.50 -15.22
N CYS A 2 -3.45 9.28 -14.43
CA CYS A 2 -3.32 8.81 -13.04
C CYS A 2 -3.01 7.31 -12.89
N LEU A 3 -3.20 6.50 -13.92
CA LEU A 3 -2.95 5.06 -13.88
C LEU A 3 -1.44 4.71 -13.86
N VAL A 4 -0.60 5.54 -14.48
CA VAL A 4 0.83 5.23 -14.68
C VAL A 4 1.60 5.15 -13.36
N GLY A 5 1.34 6.01 -12.40
CA GLY A 5 2.05 6.00 -11.10
C GLY A 5 1.66 4.81 -10.22
N SER A 6 0.38 4.47 -10.14
CA SER A 6 -0.10 3.33 -9.35
C SER A 6 0.28 1.98 -9.97
N GLU A 7 0.30 1.87 -11.32
CA GLU A 7 0.71 0.65 -12.02
C GLU A 7 2.20 0.33 -11.81
N MET A 8 3.07 1.32 -11.85
CA MET A 8 4.49 1.13 -11.53
C MET A 8 4.67 0.61 -10.10
N CYS A 9 4.02 1.21 -9.13
CA CYS A 9 4.07 0.76 -7.74
C CYS A 9 3.56 -0.68 -7.56
N ILE A 10 2.55 -1.12 -8.30
CA ILE A 10 2.03 -2.50 -8.24
C ILE A 10 3.04 -3.49 -8.80
N ARG A 11 3.65 -3.19 -9.96
CA ARG A 11 4.69 -4.02 -10.57
C ARG A 11 5.90 -4.15 -9.65
N ASP A 12 6.37 -3.06 -9.08
CA ASP A 12 7.54 -3.04 -8.21
C ASP A 12 7.33 -3.88 -6.94
N ARG A 13 6.12 -3.92 -6.39
CA ARG A 13 5.78 -4.77 -5.24
C ARG A 13 5.89 -6.25 -5.57
N HIS A 14 5.35 -6.69 -6.71
CA HIS A 14 5.47 -8.09 -7.15
C HIS A 14 6.88 -8.48 -7.56
N TYR A 15 7.73 -7.51 -7.86
CA TYR A 15 9.15 -7.75 -8.12
C TYR A 15 9.98 -7.89 -6.84
N VAL A 16 9.63 -7.12 -5.81
CA VAL A 16 10.39 -7.07 -4.54
C VAL A 16 9.94 -8.16 -3.57
N TYR A 17 8.63 -8.45 -3.52
CA TYR A 17 8.03 -9.37 -2.56
C TYR A 17 7.64 -10.68 -3.22
N ASN A 18 7.90 -11.79 -2.52
CA ASN A 18 7.61 -13.15 -2.99
C ASN A 18 6.15 -13.53 -2.70
N THR A 19 5.21 -13.01 -3.50
CA THR A 19 3.79 -13.38 -3.37
C THR A 19 3.50 -14.74 -4.04
N PRO A 20 2.64 -15.60 -3.48
CA PRO A 20 1.71 -15.38 -2.37
C PRO A 20 2.28 -15.63 -0.96
N TYR A 21 3.57 -15.98 -0.80
CA TYR A 21 4.15 -16.15 0.52
C TYR A 21 4.09 -14.85 1.32
N ASP A 22 4.61 -13.75 0.76
CA ASP A 22 4.36 -12.41 1.26
C ASP A 22 2.93 -11.99 0.94
N ARG A 23 2.29 -11.30 1.86
CA ARG A 23 0.87 -10.98 1.78
C ARG A 23 0.64 -9.53 1.39
N ILE A 24 -0.19 -9.30 0.37
CA ILE A 24 -0.61 -7.94 -0.03
C ILE A 24 -2.09 -7.77 0.26
N VAL A 25 -2.42 -6.78 1.08
CA VAL A 25 -3.79 -6.40 1.44
C VAL A 25 -4.11 -5.05 0.78
N TRP A 26 -5.12 -5.05 -0.07
CA TRP A 26 -5.57 -3.88 -0.79
C TRP A 26 -6.71 -3.20 -0.05
N ASP A 27 -6.65 -1.86 0.07
CA ASP A 27 -7.79 -1.10 0.56
C ASP A 27 -8.76 -0.80 -0.58
N VAL A 28 -10.06 -1.01 -0.35
CA VAL A 28 -11.09 -0.99 -1.37
C VAL A 28 -10.81 -2.05 -2.45
N GLY A 29 -10.59 -1.74 -3.69
CA GLY A 29 -10.36 -2.77 -4.69
C GLY A 29 -10.00 -2.25 -6.07
N HIS A 30 -10.41 -1.00 -6.39
CA HIS A 30 -10.12 -0.42 -7.70
C HIS A 30 -8.62 -0.25 -7.97
N GLN A 31 -7.83 -0.02 -6.95
CA GLN A 31 -6.37 0.07 -7.08
C GLN A 31 -5.68 -1.30 -7.22
N ALA A 32 -6.41 -2.40 -7.10
CA ALA A 32 -5.89 -3.76 -7.28
C ALA A 32 -6.05 -4.31 -8.71
N TYR A 33 -6.48 -3.52 -9.66
CA TYR A 33 -6.68 -3.99 -11.05
C TYR A 33 -5.38 -4.44 -11.70
N GLY A 34 -4.30 -3.67 -11.52
CA GLY A 34 -2.97 -4.08 -11.98
C GLY A 34 -2.49 -5.36 -11.32
N HIS A 35 -2.78 -5.56 -10.03
CA HIS A 35 -2.51 -6.81 -9.32
C HIS A 35 -3.23 -7.99 -9.97
N LYS A 36 -4.52 -7.88 -10.28
CA LYS A 36 -5.27 -8.94 -10.96
C LYS A 36 -4.66 -9.30 -12.32
N ILE A 37 -4.24 -8.30 -13.09
CA ILE A 37 -3.60 -8.50 -14.38
C ILE A 37 -2.27 -9.26 -14.23
N LEU A 38 -1.44 -8.87 -13.28
CA LEU A 38 -0.13 -9.48 -13.03
C LEU A 38 -0.22 -10.89 -12.45
N THR A 39 -1.30 -11.21 -11.74
CA THR A 39 -1.54 -12.51 -11.11
C THR A 39 -2.40 -13.45 -11.96
N GLY A 40 -2.26 -13.38 -13.30
CA GLY A 40 -2.82 -14.35 -14.24
C GLY A 40 -4.22 -14.08 -14.74
N ARG A 41 -4.88 -12.99 -14.31
CA ARG A 41 -6.27 -12.66 -14.70
C ARG A 41 -6.37 -11.65 -15.85
N ARG A 42 -5.29 -11.47 -16.62
CA ARG A 42 -5.22 -10.50 -17.71
C ARG A 42 -6.27 -10.74 -18.79
N GLU A 43 -6.41 -11.98 -19.26
CA GLU A 43 -7.37 -12.33 -20.32
C GLU A 43 -8.82 -12.21 -19.81
N ALA A 44 -9.08 -12.69 -18.60
CA ALA A 44 -10.40 -12.60 -17.98
C ALA A 44 -10.77 -11.16 -17.54
N PHE A 45 -9.85 -10.22 -17.57
CA PHE A 45 -10.07 -8.88 -17.02
C PHE A 45 -11.18 -8.10 -17.72
N SER A 46 -11.45 -8.40 -19.00
CA SER A 46 -12.58 -7.84 -19.75
C SER A 46 -13.96 -8.19 -19.18
N THR A 47 -14.02 -9.23 -18.34
CA THR A 47 -15.23 -9.68 -17.64
C THR A 47 -15.36 -9.12 -16.22
N ASN A 48 -14.40 -8.30 -15.77
CA ASN A 48 -14.42 -7.74 -14.43
C ASN A 48 -15.71 -6.94 -14.19
N ARG A 49 -16.38 -7.17 -13.07
CA ARG A 49 -17.68 -6.58 -12.68
C ARG A 49 -18.87 -7.02 -13.55
N LYS A 50 -18.74 -8.03 -14.40
CA LYS A 50 -19.85 -8.59 -15.17
C LYS A 50 -20.40 -9.84 -14.49
N LEU A 51 -21.67 -10.13 -14.72
CA LEU A 51 -22.30 -11.36 -14.22
C LEU A 51 -21.56 -12.57 -14.82
N GLY A 52 -21.16 -13.52 -13.97
CA GLY A 52 -20.37 -14.69 -14.37
C GLY A 52 -18.90 -14.41 -14.73
N GLY A 53 -18.43 -13.17 -14.62
CA GLY A 53 -17.04 -12.78 -14.80
C GLY A 53 -16.23 -12.81 -13.51
N ILE A 54 -15.00 -12.29 -13.56
CA ILE A 54 -14.15 -12.17 -12.38
C ILE A 54 -14.73 -11.17 -11.38
N ARG A 55 -14.46 -11.41 -10.10
CA ARG A 55 -14.95 -10.55 -9.01
C ARG A 55 -14.46 -9.11 -9.16
N PRO A 56 -15.26 -8.11 -8.76
CA PRO A 56 -14.88 -6.70 -8.87
C PRO A 56 -13.66 -6.35 -8.00
N PHE A 57 -13.49 -7.08 -6.90
CA PHE A 57 -12.43 -6.85 -5.91
C PHE A 57 -11.61 -8.14 -5.68
N PRO A 58 -10.39 -8.02 -5.16
CA PRO A 58 -9.61 -9.18 -4.73
C PRO A 58 -10.38 -10.07 -3.75
N SER A 59 -10.26 -11.38 -3.94
CA SER A 59 -10.89 -12.37 -3.07
C SER A 59 -10.08 -13.67 -3.07
N PRO A 60 -9.77 -14.24 -1.89
CA PRO A 60 -9.05 -15.51 -1.78
C PRO A 60 -9.71 -16.69 -2.50
N GLU A 61 -11.02 -16.62 -2.74
CA GLU A 61 -11.75 -17.63 -3.50
C GLU A 61 -11.48 -17.54 -5.02
N GLU A 62 -10.94 -16.43 -5.50
CA GLU A 62 -10.65 -16.22 -6.92
C GLU A 62 -9.19 -16.51 -7.26
N SER A 63 -8.27 -16.21 -6.35
CA SER A 63 -6.83 -16.35 -6.58
C SER A 63 -6.07 -16.52 -5.26
N GLU A 64 -5.06 -17.40 -5.25
CA GLU A 64 -4.14 -17.55 -4.13
C GLU A 64 -3.34 -16.29 -3.79
N TYR A 65 -3.19 -15.38 -4.77
CA TYR A 65 -2.53 -14.09 -4.59
C TYR A 65 -3.41 -13.07 -3.88
N ASP A 66 -4.71 -13.32 -3.79
CA ASP A 66 -5.66 -12.43 -3.14
C ASP A 66 -5.77 -12.82 -1.65
N THR A 67 -5.03 -12.17 -0.81
CA THR A 67 -4.89 -12.53 0.61
C THR A 67 -6.14 -12.24 1.44
N PHE A 68 -6.92 -11.24 1.04
CA PHE A 68 -8.02 -10.70 1.81
C PHE A 68 -9.15 -10.25 0.88
N THR A 69 -10.40 -10.53 1.27
CA THR A 69 -11.57 -10.03 0.52
C THR A 69 -11.70 -8.53 0.74
N CYS A 70 -11.40 -7.77 -0.31
CA CYS A 70 -11.48 -6.31 -0.30
C CYS A 70 -12.90 -5.82 -0.59
N GLY A 71 -13.15 -4.53 -0.41
CA GLY A 71 -14.44 -3.90 -0.74
C GLY A 71 -14.75 -2.69 0.12
N HIS A 72 -14.40 -2.73 1.40
CA HIS A 72 -14.58 -1.61 2.33
C HIS A 72 -13.30 -0.79 2.46
N ALA A 73 -13.47 0.52 2.64
CA ALA A 73 -12.37 1.44 2.86
C ALA A 73 -11.85 1.35 4.30
N SER A 74 -10.60 1.72 4.51
CA SER A 74 -9.94 1.93 5.81
C SER A 74 -9.59 0.67 6.60
N ASN A 75 -9.86 -0.54 6.11
CA ASN A 75 -9.66 -1.78 6.85
C ASN A 75 -8.33 -2.50 6.54
N SER A 76 -7.64 -2.12 5.47
CA SER A 76 -6.44 -2.83 5.00
C SER A 76 -5.32 -2.87 6.03
N ILE A 77 -5.08 -1.76 6.75
CA ILE A 77 -4.01 -1.66 7.75
C ILE A 77 -4.27 -2.63 8.91
N SER A 78 -5.49 -2.63 9.46
CA SER A 78 -5.85 -3.50 10.58
C SER A 78 -5.81 -4.97 10.19
N ALA A 79 -6.29 -5.32 8.98
CA ALA A 79 -6.23 -6.69 8.47
C ALA A 79 -4.78 -7.15 8.26
N ALA A 80 -3.95 -6.31 7.64
CA ALA A 80 -2.55 -6.60 7.40
C ALA A 80 -1.76 -6.72 8.71
N LEU A 81 -2.04 -5.87 9.69
CA LEU A 81 -1.43 -5.95 11.02
C LEU A 81 -1.75 -7.28 11.70
N GLY A 82 -3.01 -7.71 11.68
CA GLY A 82 -3.41 -9.00 12.22
C GLY A 82 -2.65 -10.17 11.58
N MET A 83 -2.47 -10.14 10.25
CA MET A 83 -1.70 -11.16 9.53
C MET A 83 -0.22 -11.13 9.89
N ALA A 84 0.38 -9.94 10.04
CA ALA A 84 1.79 -9.79 10.40
C ALA A 84 2.05 -10.27 11.84
N VAL A 85 1.17 -9.95 12.78
CA VAL A 85 1.24 -10.42 14.17
C VAL A 85 1.07 -11.93 14.23
N ALA A 86 0.11 -12.51 13.50
CA ALA A 86 -0.08 -13.96 13.43
C ALA A 86 1.15 -14.66 12.84
N ALA A 87 1.76 -14.12 11.79
CA ALA A 87 2.99 -14.66 11.22
C ALA A 87 4.13 -14.67 12.27
N ALA A 88 4.33 -13.56 12.97
CA ALA A 88 5.34 -13.45 14.01
C ALA A 88 5.10 -14.46 15.17
N GLN A 89 3.85 -14.62 15.62
CA GLN A 89 3.49 -15.58 16.66
C GLN A 89 3.69 -17.03 16.23
N ASN A 90 3.52 -17.33 14.95
CA ASN A 90 3.76 -18.66 14.40
C ASN A 90 5.25 -18.91 14.06
N GLY A 91 6.15 -18.00 14.40
CA GLY A 91 7.59 -18.14 14.14
C GLY A 91 8.00 -17.83 12.71
N ASP A 92 7.07 -17.31 11.87
CA ASP A 92 7.32 -16.95 10.47
C ASP A 92 7.74 -15.46 10.38
N SER A 93 8.89 -15.16 10.97
CA SER A 93 9.42 -13.80 11.07
C SER A 93 9.93 -13.23 9.73
N ASN A 94 10.07 -14.07 8.70
CA ASN A 94 10.56 -13.66 7.39
C ASN A 94 9.43 -13.21 6.45
N ARG A 95 8.17 -13.49 6.81
CA ARG A 95 7.02 -13.09 6.01
C ARG A 95 6.79 -11.59 6.13
N HIS A 96 6.66 -10.93 4.98
CA HIS A 96 6.24 -9.53 4.90
C HIS A 96 4.74 -9.44 4.63
N VAL A 97 4.10 -8.47 5.26
CA VAL A 97 2.70 -8.13 5.00
C VAL A 97 2.62 -6.67 4.58
N ILE A 98 2.00 -6.43 3.44
CA ILE A 98 1.96 -5.12 2.82
C ILE A 98 0.51 -4.64 2.76
N ALA A 99 0.19 -3.53 3.43
CA ALA A 99 -1.09 -2.84 3.29
C ALA A 99 -0.97 -1.73 2.24
N VAL A 100 -1.87 -1.72 1.27
CA VAL A 100 -1.93 -0.66 0.25
C VAL A 100 -3.21 0.12 0.45
N ILE A 101 -3.10 1.35 0.88
CA ILE A 101 -4.23 2.22 1.21
C ILE A 101 -4.20 3.52 0.40
N GLY A 102 -5.35 3.98 -0.05
CA GLY A 102 -5.49 5.28 -0.71
C GLY A 102 -5.66 6.43 0.30
N ASP A 103 -5.36 7.64 -0.13
CA ASP A 103 -5.51 8.87 0.67
C ASP A 103 -6.93 9.07 1.20
N GLY A 104 -7.94 8.81 0.36
CA GLY A 104 -9.35 8.88 0.77
C GLY A 104 -9.71 7.88 1.88
N SER A 105 -9.15 6.67 1.83
CA SER A 105 -9.37 5.62 2.82
C SER A 105 -8.66 5.89 4.16
N MET A 106 -7.61 6.71 4.14
CA MET A 106 -6.91 7.14 5.36
C MET A 106 -7.76 8.04 6.27
N SER A 107 -8.87 8.56 5.78
CA SER A 107 -9.78 9.39 6.61
C SER A 107 -10.64 8.60 7.59
N GLY A 108 -10.72 7.27 7.45
CA GLY A 108 -11.50 6.41 8.33
C GLY A 108 -10.82 6.12 9.67
N GLY A 109 -11.58 6.10 10.77
CA GLY A 109 -11.08 5.85 12.13
C GLY A 109 -10.32 4.54 12.25
N LEU A 110 -10.78 3.48 11.58
CA LEU A 110 -10.16 2.16 11.61
C LEU A 110 -8.72 2.16 11.05
N ALA A 111 -8.44 3.00 10.04
CA ALA A 111 -7.08 3.16 9.53
C ALA A 111 -6.14 3.75 10.59
N PHE A 112 -6.63 4.73 11.37
CA PHE A 112 -5.86 5.34 12.46
C PHE A 112 -5.64 4.38 13.63
N GLU A 113 -6.65 3.60 13.99
CA GLU A 113 -6.54 2.58 15.02
C GLU A 113 -5.50 1.53 14.63
N GLY A 114 -5.54 1.08 13.35
CA GLY A 114 -4.54 0.17 12.80
C GLY A 114 -3.13 0.74 12.85
N LEU A 115 -2.96 2.01 12.43
CA LEU A 115 -1.67 2.71 12.49
C LEU A 115 -1.15 2.84 13.92
N ASN A 116 -2.00 3.27 14.86
CA ASN A 116 -1.63 3.43 16.25
C ASN A 116 -1.19 2.08 16.83
N ASN A 117 -1.95 1.03 16.58
CA ASN A 117 -1.65 -0.31 17.10
C ASN A 117 -0.42 -0.94 16.43
N SER A 118 -0.12 -0.60 15.17
CA SER A 118 1.07 -1.12 14.46
C SER A 118 2.39 -0.74 15.12
N SER A 119 2.43 0.34 15.89
CA SER A 119 3.60 0.80 16.62
C SER A 119 3.87 0.04 17.91
N THR A 120 2.91 -0.74 18.41
CA THR A 120 2.99 -1.42 19.72
C THR A 120 3.56 -2.82 19.65
N THR A 121 3.62 -3.42 18.48
CA THR A 121 4.07 -4.80 18.29
C THR A 121 5.20 -4.88 17.26
N SER A 122 6.18 -5.75 17.52
CA SER A 122 7.19 -6.10 16.50
C SER A 122 6.52 -6.91 15.39
N ASN A 123 6.57 -6.41 14.16
CA ASN A 123 5.95 -7.04 13.00
C ASN A 123 6.64 -6.60 11.70
N ASN A 124 6.46 -7.38 10.63
CA ASN A 124 6.96 -7.08 9.30
C ASN A 124 5.85 -6.45 8.43
N LEU A 125 5.18 -5.44 8.95
CA LEU A 125 4.14 -4.70 8.24
C LEU A 125 4.74 -3.52 7.48
N LEU A 126 4.47 -3.45 6.18
CA LEU A 126 4.72 -2.27 5.35
C LEU A 126 3.39 -1.63 4.97
N ILE A 127 3.24 -0.35 5.25
CA ILE A 127 2.07 0.43 4.85
C ILE A 127 2.47 1.36 3.70
N ILE A 128 1.77 1.23 2.58
CA ILE A 128 1.99 2.04 1.39
C ILE A 128 0.78 2.93 1.18
N LEU A 129 0.98 4.22 1.36
CA LEU A 129 -0.02 5.24 1.03
C LEU A 129 0.07 5.55 -0.47
N ASN A 130 -1.01 5.26 -1.19
CA ASN A 130 -1.16 5.61 -2.58
C ASN A 130 -1.96 6.92 -2.67
N ASP A 131 -1.22 8.02 -2.69
CA ASP A 131 -1.79 9.36 -2.81
C ASP A 131 -1.68 9.83 -4.28
N ASN A 132 -2.81 9.91 -4.95
CA ASN A 132 -2.92 10.35 -6.34
C ASN A 132 -3.72 11.64 -6.50
N ASP A 133 -4.04 12.33 -5.40
CA ASP A 133 -4.87 13.54 -5.34
C ASP A 133 -6.28 13.36 -5.97
N MET A 134 -6.68 12.12 -6.23
CA MET A 134 -7.92 11.75 -6.91
C MET A 134 -8.80 10.92 -5.97
N ALA A 135 -9.50 11.57 -5.07
CA ALA A 135 -10.68 10.96 -4.45
C ALA A 135 -11.91 11.18 -5.36
N ILE A 136 -12.95 10.36 -5.21
CA ILE A 136 -14.25 10.51 -5.90
C ILE A 136 -14.84 11.89 -5.63
N ASP A 137 -14.51 12.47 -4.48
CA ASP A 137 -14.75 13.87 -4.12
C ASP A 137 -13.49 14.44 -3.45
N ARG A 138 -13.39 15.76 -3.34
CA ARG A 138 -12.25 16.39 -2.66
C ARG A 138 -12.15 15.86 -1.24
N SER A 139 -11.06 15.18 -0.95
CA SER A 139 -10.77 14.71 0.39
C SER A 139 -10.74 15.90 1.35
N VAL A 140 -11.74 16.01 2.20
CA VAL A 140 -11.84 17.02 3.26
C VAL A 140 -11.43 16.39 4.58
N GLY A 141 -10.48 16.99 5.28
CA GLY A 141 -10.10 16.54 6.61
C GLY A 141 -8.75 17.07 7.06
N GLY A 142 -8.60 17.25 8.37
CA GLY A 142 -7.39 17.76 8.99
C GLY A 142 -6.15 16.91 8.71
N MET A 143 -6.33 15.60 8.45
CA MET A 143 -5.22 14.71 8.16
C MET A 143 -4.60 14.95 6.80
N LYS A 144 -5.40 15.18 5.74
CA LYS A 144 -4.85 15.55 4.42
C LYS A 144 -4.07 16.85 4.54
N GLN A 145 -4.61 17.82 5.25
CA GLN A 145 -3.92 19.09 5.51
C GLN A 145 -2.62 18.88 6.31
N TYR A 146 -2.64 17.98 7.29
CA TYR A 146 -1.45 17.65 8.09
C TYR A 146 -0.38 16.96 7.24
N LEU A 147 -0.73 15.92 6.47
CA LEU A 147 0.20 15.22 5.58
C LEU A 147 0.74 16.15 4.49
N PHE A 148 -0.12 16.99 3.89
CA PHE A 148 0.28 18.01 2.93
C PHE A 148 1.25 19.00 3.55
N ASN A 149 0.94 19.53 4.73
CA ASN A 149 1.81 20.47 5.44
C ASN A 149 3.15 19.83 5.82
N MET A 150 3.15 18.52 6.17
CA MET A 150 4.38 17.80 6.50
C MET A 150 5.26 17.58 5.27
N THR A 151 4.68 17.16 4.13
CA THR A 151 5.42 16.91 2.88
C THR A 151 5.86 18.18 2.18
N THR A 152 5.09 19.28 2.27
CA THR A 152 5.39 20.58 1.67
C THR A 152 6.15 21.52 2.62
N SER A 153 6.35 21.13 3.88
CA SER A 153 7.06 21.93 4.85
C SER A 153 8.49 22.26 4.38
N ASN A 154 8.79 23.55 4.25
CA ASN A 154 10.13 24.02 3.91
C ASN A 154 11.20 23.52 4.89
N ARG A 155 10.86 23.34 6.17
CA ARG A 155 11.78 22.81 7.19
C ARG A 155 12.09 21.32 6.93
N TYR A 156 11.09 20.51 6.61
CA TYR A 156 11.26 19.10 6.26
C TYR A 156 12.09 18.94 5.00
N ASN A 157 11.78 19.69 3.95
CA ASN A 157 12.49 19.62 2.68
C ASN A 157 13.94 20.11 2.83
N GLN A 158 14.20 21.15 3.62
CA GLN A 158 15.54 21.62 3.91
C GLN A 158 16.33 20.61 4.74
N LEU A 159 15.71 19.97 5.73
CA LEU A 159 16.35 18.93 6.54
C LEU A 159 16.70 17.71 5.69
N ARG A 160 15.76 17.25 4.88
CA ARG A 160 15.96 16.16 3.91
C ARG A 160 17.10 16.47 2.94
N PHE A 161 17.14 17.68 2.42
CA PHE A 161 18.17 18.13 1.49
C PHE A 161 19.56 18.23 2.16
N LYS A 162 19.62 18.73 3.39
CA LYS A 162 20.85 18.78 4.19
C LYS A 162 21.36 17.37 4.52
N LEU A 163 20.46 16.50 4.94
CA LEU A 163 20.78 15.10 5.27
C LEU A 163 21.27 14.33 4.03
N SER A 164 20.58 14.46 2.90
CA SER A 164 20.98 13.85 1.63
C SER A 164 22.37 14.35 1.18
N ARG A 165 22.63 15.64 1.31
CA ARG A 165 23.93 16.22 0.97
C ARG A 165 25.06 15.79 1.91
N MET A 166 24.75 15.59 3.20
CA MET A 166 25.69 15.08 4.18
C MET A 166 26.03 13.61 3.94
N LEU A 167 25.03 12.78 3.65
CA LEU A 167 25.20 11.37 3.31
C LEU A 167 25.97 11.18 1.98
N PHE A 168 25.77 12.08 1.03
CA PHE A 168 26.54 12.11 -0.21
C PHE A 168 28.02 12.48 0.05
N LYS A 169 28.29 13.46 0.93
CA LYS A 169 29.67 13.79 1.32
C LYS A 169 30.39 12.68 2.09
N LEU A 170 29.65 11.85 2.80
CA LEU A 170 30.17 10.69 3.54
C LEU A 170 30.33 9.45 2.66
N GLY A 171 30.04 9.53 1.35
CA GLY A 171 30.17 8.40 0.40
C GLY A 171 29.17 7.27 0.58
N ILE A 172 28.12 7.48 1.40
CA ILE A 172 27.10 6.45 1.72
C ILE A 172 26.02 6.38 0.63
N LEU A 173 25.81 7.47 -0.13
CA LEU A 173 24.85 7.55 -1.23
C LEU A 173 25.55 7.79 -2.56
N ASN A 174 25.36 6.88 -3.52
CA ASN A 174 25.77 7.04 -4.90
C ASN A 174 24.66 7.73 -5.73
N GLU A 175 25.05 8.36 -6.87
CA GLU A 175 24.11 9.11 -7.74
C GLU A 175 22.93 8.28 -8.26
N GLU A 176 23.07 6.97 -8.41
CA GLU A 176 22.02 6.06 -8.88
C GLU A 176 20.85 5.88 -7.88
N ARG A 177 21.03 6.23 -6.62
CA ARG A 177 19.97 6.16 -5.56
C ARG A 177 19.25 7.50 -5.33
N ARG A 178 19.43 8.46 -6.21
CA ARG A 178 18.85 9.81 -6.09
C ARG A 178 17.55 10.01 -6.86
N LYS A 179 17.06 8.97 -7.57
CA LYS A 179 15.79 9.03 -8.32
C LYS A 179 14.62 8.50 -7.52
#